data_01dd2578591317b8c5b2a2e471ceb9d8
#
_entry.id   01dd2578591317b8c5b2a2e471ceb9d8
#
_cell.length_a   1.000
_cell.length_b   1.000
_cell.length_c   1.000
_cell.angle_alpha   90.00
_cell.angle_beta   90.00
_cell.angle_gamma   90.00
#
_symmetry.space_group_name_H-M   'P 1'
#
loop_
_entity.id
_entity.type
_entity.pdbx_description
1 polymer ?
#
loop_
_entity_poly.entity_id
_entity_poly.type
_entity_poly.pdbx_seq_one_letter_code
_entity_poly.pdbx_strand_id
1 'polypeptide(L)'
;MLITNLNLTNYRSYSTLDLNLGGGITIFVGKNGEGKTNIAESILYLTFLNSHRASGNTPLVKLGANAAYIRAKVKYPERDILVELEINIDKANRAKINQNPTRSQKEIFGIVQAIYFSPEDLDIVRGDPSERRRFIDQLLTLRSPRVAAVISDYERAVKQRNSLLKTRASTQALEPWDKQVADFGGQLISLRLSGLTQLTPLFNQIYKEISNVKPAEIIYKSSLEGISENATENSEKIMEKLITNRSSELERGLTLTGPHRDDLLLTLGDHQVKGYASHGESWSIALSLKLATYNLLKSDGLSPILILDDVFSELDEDRREKLSQIAKTAEQTIITVAVESDLPKSLSGDRYLVKSGSVSKL
;
A
#
# COMPACT_ATOMS: atom_id res chain seq x y z
N MET A 1 10.72 -11.90 -9.50
CA MET A 1 10.81 -10.54 -10.09
C MET A 1 11.82 -9.72 -9.29
N LEU A 2 12.82 -9.08 -9.97
CA LEU A 2 13.90 -8.33 -9.32
C LEU A 2 14.05 -6.96 -9.99
N ILE A 3 14.33 -5.91 -9.22
CA ILE A 3 14.87 -4.66 -9.75
C ILE A 3 16.39 -4.81 -9.84
N THR A 4 16.96 -4.77 -11.03
CA THR A 4 18.40 -4.89 -11.25
C THR A 4 19.10 -3.55 -11.36
N ASN A 5 18.40 -2.50 -11.74
CA ASN A 5 18.89 -1.12 -11.73
C ASN A 5 17.78 -0.17 -11.33
N LEU A 6 18.08 0.80 -10.49
CA LEU A 6 17.21 1.88 -10.07
C LEU A 6 17.90 3.22 -10.31
N ASN A 7 17.32 4.05 -11.16
CA ASN A 7 17.82 5.39 -11.43
C ASN A 7 16.80 6.44 -11.01
N LEU A 8 17.24 7.41 -10.23
CA LEU A 8 16.44 8.55 -9.78
C LEU A 8 17.05 9.84 -10.33
N THR A 9 16.22 10.74 -10.84
CA THR A 9 16.62 12.07 -11.27
C THR A 9 15.66 13.09 -10.68
N ASN A 10 16.19 14.08 -9.97
CA ASN A 10 15.42 15.13 -9.28
C ASN A 10 14.31 14.59 -8.38
N TYR A 11 14.53 13.43 -7.76
CA TYR A 11 13.56 12.79 -6.89
C TYR A 11 13.92 13.04 -5.41
N ARG A 12 13.04 13.70 -4.68
CA ARG A 12 13.24 14.01 -3.24
C ARG A 12 14.60 14.71 -3.01
N SER A 13 15.50 14.09 -2.24
CA SER A 13 16.86 14.60 -1.96
C SER A 13 17.85 14.36 -3.11
N TYR A 14 17.55 13.45 -4.04
CA TYR A 14 18.47 13.03 -5.09
C TYR A 14 18.39 13.92 -6.32
N SER A 15 19.52 14.54 -6.72
CA SER A 15 19.66 15.16 -8.05
C SER A 15 19.79 14.07 -9.10
N THR A 16 20.71 13.14 -8.85
CA THR A 16 20.90 11.92 -9.64
C THR A 16 21.31 10.80 -8.71
N LEU A 17 20.77 9.60 -8.94
CA LEU A 17 21.18 8.37 -8.29
C LEU A 17 21.12 7.27 -9.32
N ASP A 18 22.14 6.41 -9.36
CA ASP A 18 22.16 5.21 -10.19
C ASP A 18 22.65 4.04 -9.36
N LEU A 19 21.76 3.06 -9.13
CA LEU A 19 22.01 1.92 -8.28
C LEU A 19 21.85 0.63 -9.07
N ASN A 20 22.89 -0.19 -9.07
CA ASN A 20 22.79 -1.57 -9.49
C ASN A 20 22.46 -2.43 -8.27
N LEU A 21 21.32 -3.12 -8.33
CA LEU A 21 20.80 -3.95 -7.26
C LEU A 21 20.88 -5.42 -7.66
N GLY A 22 21.22 -6.27 -6.71
CA GLY A 22 21.21 -7.72 -6.86
C GLY A 22 19.91 -8.37 -6.36
N GLY A 23 19.81 -9.67 -6.54
CA GLY A 23 18.91 -10.50 -5.75
C GLY A 23 19.40 -10.63 -4.32
N GLY A 24 18.54 -11.12 -3.42
CA GLY A 24 18.85 -11.23 -2.00
C GLY A 24 18.71 -9.90 -1.27
N ILE A 25 19.53 -9.68 -0.26
CA ILE A 25 19.37 -8.56 0.68
C ILE A 25 20.31 -7.41 0.33
N THR A 26 19.74 -6.22 0.16
CA THR A 26 20.47 -4.95 0.03
C THR A 26 20.14 -4.07 1.22
N ILE A 27 21.16 -3.56 1.90
CA ILE A 27 21.05 -2.78 3.13
C ILE A 27 21.58 -1.37 2.89
N PHE A 28 20.76 -0.37 3.11
CA PHE A 28 21.14 1.04 3.10
C PHE A 28 21.30 1.55 4.53
N VAL A 29 22.54 1.93 4.88
CA VAL A 29 22.89 2.45 6.21
C VAL A 29 23.16 3.94 6.11
N GLY A 30 22.68 4.72 7.07
CA GLY A 30 22.94 6.16 7.12
C GLY A 30 22.04 6.86 8.13
N LYS A 31 22.43 8.02 8.60
CA LYS A 31 21.65 8.79 9.58
C LYS A 31 20.25 9.13 9.04
N ASN A 32 19.34 9.43 9.96
CA ASN A 32 17.99 9.87 9.57
C ASN A 32 18.07 11.18 8.78
N GLY A 33 17.24 11.30 7.74
CA GLY A 33 17.23 12.44 6.82
C GLY A 33 18.22 12.35 5.65
N GLU A 34 19.14 11.38 5.58
CA GLU A 34 20.12 11.24 4.50
C GLU A 34 19.55 10.74 3.15
N GLY A 35 18.33 10.24 3.14
CA GLY A 35 17.64 9.83 1.92
C GLY A 35 17.37 8.34 1.75
N LYS A 36 17.67 7.49 2.74
CA LYS A 36 17.40 6.04 2.70
C LYS A 36 15.95 5.72 2.33
N THR A 37 15.01 6.27 3.10
CA THR A 37 13.57 6.12 2.88
C THR A 37 13.14 6.60 1.49
N ASN A 38 13.81 7.60 0.89
CA ASN A 38 13.48 8.08 -0.45
C ASN A 38 13.80 7.04 -1.54
N ILE A 39 14.82 6.19 -1.33
CA ILE A 39 15.10 5.05 -2.22
C ILE A 39 13.96 4.02 -2.10
N ALA A 40 13.61 3.63 -0.88
CA ALA A 40 12.51 2.71 -0.61
C ALA A 40 11.17 3.22 -1.16
N GLU A 41 10.86 4.51 -0.92
CA GLU A 41 9.67 5.18 -1.42
C GLU A 41 9.59 5.18 -2.95
N SER A 42 10.71 5.33 -3.66
CA SER A 42 10.71 5.32 -5.11
C SER A 42 10.28 3.98 -5.71
N ILE A 43 10.66 2.87 -5.10
CA ILE A 43 10.23 1.52 -5.48
C ILE A 43 8.74 1.34 -5.17
N LEU A 44 8.31 1.78 -3.99
CA LEU A 44 6.91 1.73 -3.59
C LEU A 44 6.03 2.61 -4.50
N TYR A 45 6.55 3.76 -4.95
CA TYR A 45 5.84 4.62 -5.89
C TYR A 45 5.62 3.94 -7.25
N LEU A 46 6.57 3.15 -7.75
CA LEU A 46 6.37 2.33 -8.95
C LEU A 46 5.30 1.23 -8.76
N THR A 47 5.09 0.79 -7.52
CA THR A 47 4.10 -0.23 -7.19
C THR A 47 2.67 0.33 -7.15
N PHE A 48 2.46 1.50 -6.51
CA PHE A 48 1.13 2.03 -6.22
C PHE A 48 0.82 3.37 -6.90
N LEU A 49 1.79 3.98 -7.59
CA LEU A 49 1.68 5.30 -8.23
C LEU A 49 1.22 6.43 -7.28
N ASN A 50 1.47 6.25 -6.01
CA ASN A 50 1.24 7.26 -4.97
C ASN A 50 2.31 7.15 -3.88
N SER A 51 2.46 8.22 -3.11
CA SER A 51 3.31 8.24 -1.93
C SER A 51 2.45 8.13 -0.67
N HIS A 52 2.89 7.34 0.29
CA HIS A 52 2.29 7.27 1.63
C HIS A 52 2.68 8.48 2.49
N ARG A 53 3.76 9.20 2.12
CA ARG A 53 4.32 10.33 2.87
C ARG A 53 3.96 11.70 2.31
N ALA A 54 3.39 11.77 1.12
CA ALA A 54 3.11 13.03 0.45
C ALA A 54 1.74 13.05 -0.20
N SER A 55 0.98 14.10 0.05
CA SER A 55 -0.22 14.42 -0.71
C SER A 55 0.17 15.22 -1.95
N GLY A 56 0.18 14.58 -3.12
CA GLY A 56 0.53 15.21 -4.40
C GLY A 56 2.01 15.09 -4.80
N ASN A 57 2.33 15.64 -5.95
CA ASN A 57 3.62 15.43 -6.61
C ASN A 57 4.73 16.39 -6.15
N THR A 58 4.38 17.60 -5.73
CA THR A 58 5.34 18.66 -5.39
C THR A 58 6.42 18.20 -4.39
N PRO A 59 6.08 17.49 -3.29
CA PRO A 59 7.12 17.03 -2.36
C PRO A 59 8.02 15.92 -2.90
N LEU A 60 7.64 15.25 -4.00
CA LEU A 60 8.43 14.19 -4.64
C LEU A 60 9.48 14.75 -5.60
N VAL A 61 9.25 15.95 -6.11
CA VAL A 61 10.16 16.63 -7.03
C VAL A 61 11.15 17.45 -6.23
N LYS A 62 12.43 17.35 -6.59
CA LYS A 62 13.50 18.11 -5.93
C LYS A 62 13.26 19.61 -6.07
N LEU A 63 13.51 20.36 -5.02
CA LEU A 63 13.39 21.81 -5.01
C LEU A 63 14.18 22.43 -6.16
N GLY A 64 13.52 23.29 -6.95
CA GLY A 64 14.09 23.94 -8.12
C GLY A 64 13.96 23.14 -9.43
N ALA A 65 13.40 21.92 -9.40
CA ALA A 65 13.09 21.14 -10.60
C ALA A 65 11.58 21.16 -10.89
N ASN A 66 11.19 20.93 -12.15
CA ASN A 66 9.79 20.87 -12.59
C ASN A 66 9.24 19.44 -12.63
N ALA A 67 10.13 18.45 -12.66
CA ALA A 67 9.78 17.03 -12.72
C ALA A 67 10.84 16.17 -12.06
N ALA A 68 10.41 15.03 -11.54
CA ALA A 68 11.26 13.95 -11.09
C ALA A 68 11.10 12.72 -11.98
N TYR A 69 12.14 11.90 -12.04
CA TYR A 69 12.13 10.68 -12.83
C TYR A 69 12.56 9.50 -11.99
N ILE A 70 11.77 8.42 -12.07
CA ILE A 70 12.11 7.11 -11.51
C ILE A 70 12.22 6.14 -12.69
N ARG A 71 13.36 5.47 -12.84
CA ARG A 71 13.57 4.44 -13.84
C ARG A 71 14.01 3.16 -13.14
N ALA A 72 13.39 2.06 -13.50
CA ALA A 72 13.75 0.75 -12.94
C ALA A 72 13.87 -0.28 -14.06
N LYS A 73 14.99 -0.99 -14.08
CA LYS A 73 15.13 -2.19 -14.88
C LYS A 73 14.67 -3.38 -14.05
N VAL A 74 13.57 -3.99 -14.48
CA VAL A 74 12.90 -5.08 -13.79
C VAL A 74 13.17 -6.37 -14.54
N LYS A 75 13.77 -7.34 -13.87
CA LYS A 75 14.08 -8.66 -14.40
C LYS A 75 13.03 -9.68 -13.98
N TYR A 76 12.43 -10.32 -14.95
CA TYR A 76 11.61 -11.52 -14.80
C TYR A 76 12.36 -12.75 -15.31
N PRO A 77 11.92 -13.98 -15.01
CA PRO A 77 12.58 -15.19 -15.51
C PRO A 77 12.76 -15.21 -17.03
N GLU A 78 11.80 -14.70 -17.79
CA GLU A 78 11.75 -14.80 -19.25
C GLU A 78 11.98 -13.46 -19.98
N ARG A 79 12.00 -12.33 -19.27
CA ARG A 79 12.11 -11.01 -19.90
C ARG A 79 12.60 -9.94 -18.94
N ASP A 80 13.25 -8.93 -19.51
CA ASP A 80 13.56 -7.67 -18.82
C ASP A 80 12.58 -6.59 -19.25
N ILE A 81 12.15 -5.77 -18.31
CA ILE A 81 11.26 -4.62 -18.56
C ILE A 81 11.93 -3.37 -18.00
N LEU A 82 12.06 -2.33 -18.83
CA LEU A 82 12.44 -0.99 -18.38
C LEU A 82 11.15 -0.19 -18.12
N VAL A 83 10.95 0.22 -16.88
CA VAL A 83 9.87 1.13 -16.48
C VAL A 83 10.46 2.50 -16.23
N GLU A 84 9.88 3.52 -16.84
CA GLU A 84 10.25 4.93 -16.62
C GLU A 84 8.99 5.71 -16.24
N LEU A 85 9.09 6.46 -15.16
CA LEU A 85 7.99 7.29 -14.65
C LEU A 85 8.50 8.73 -14.49
N GLU A 86 7.81 9.68 -15.13
CA GLU A 86 7.98 11.11 -14.98
C GLU A 86 6.89 11.64 -14.07
N ILE A 87 7.29 12.20 -12.93
CA ILE A 87 6.41 12.82 -11.93
C ILE A 87 6.48 14.32 -12.12
N ASN A 88 5.37 14.95 -12.51
CA ASN A 88 5.27 16.35 -12.80
C ASN A 88 4.55 17.12 -11.70
N ILE A 89 4.96 18.36 -11.41
CA ILE A 89 4.29 19.24 -10.46
C ILE A 89 2.94 19.71 -11.02
N ASP A 90 2.94 20.27 -12.23
CA ASP A 90 1.80 20.98 -12.81
C ASP A 90 1.12 20.26 -13.97
N LYS A 91 1.59 19.06 -14.31
CA LYS A 91 1.09 18.28 -15.45
C LYS A 91 0.74 16.86 -15.01
N ALA A 92 0.02 16.15 -15.86
CA ALA A 92 -0.19 14.73 -15.67
C ALA A 92 1.16 13.97 -15.72
N ASN A 93 1.33 13.00 -14.84
CA ASN A 93 2.49 12.12 -14.86
C ASN A 93 2.49 11.28 -16.15
N ARG A 94 3.68 10.92 -16.60
CA ARG A 94 3.89 10.14 -17.82
C ARG A 94 4.69 8.90 -17.50
N ALA A 95 4.39 7.80 -18.17
CA ALA A 95 5.15 6.57 -18.04
C ALA A 95 5.58 6.04 -19.40
N LYS A 96 6.65 5.23 -19.38
CA LYS A 96 7.10 4.46 -20.53
C LYS A 96 7.40 3.03 -20.10
N ILE A 97 7.15 2.09 -20.99
CA ILE A 97 7.55 0.68 -20.85
C ILE A 97 8.44 0.35 -22.03
N ASN A 98 9.69 -0.08 -21.77
CA ASN A 98 10.69 -0.35 -22.79
C ASN A 98 10.83 0.80 -23.79
N GLN A 99 10.95 2.05 -23.28
CA GLN A 99 11.05 3.32 -23.99
C GLN A 99 9.77 3.74 -24.76
N ASN A 100 8.76 2.90 -24.87
CA ASN A 100 7.49 3.22 -25.50
C ASN A 100 6.57 3.97 -24.54
N PRO A 101 6.05 5.15 -24.92
CA PRO A 101 5.11 5.89 -24.10
C PRO A 101 3.82 5.09 -23.85
N THR A 102 3.32 5.13 -22.63
CA THR A 102 2.01 4.57 -22.28
C THR A 102 0.91 5.62 -22.46
N ARG A 103 -0.34 5.18 -22.63
CA ARG A 103 -1.50 6.08 -22.67
C ARG A 103 -1.82 6.67 -21.30
N SER A 104 -1.51 5.91 -20.24
CA SER A 104 -1.71 6.31 -18.85
C SER A 104 -0.59 5.72 -17.98
N GLN A 105 -0.17 6.46 -16.95
CA GLN A 105 0.76 5.92 -15.95
C GLN A 105 0.24 4.62 -15.30
N LYS A 106 -1.07 4.39 -15.27
CA LYS A 106 -1.66 3.18 -14.69
C LYS A 106 -1.28 1.88 -15.42
N GLU A 107 -0.78 1.96 -16.66
CA GLU A 107 -0.34 0.78 -17.41
C GLU A 107 0.89 0.11 -16.82
N ILE A 108 1.64 0.81 -15.94
CA ILE A 108 2.77 0.18 -15.24
C ILE A 108 2.36 -0.59 -13.96
N PHE A 109 1.09 -0.56 -13.55
CA PHE A 109 0.63 -1.36 -12.42
C PHE A 109 0.94 -2.85 -12.61
N GLY A 110 1.47 -3.47 -11.56
CA GLY A 110 1.84 -4.89 -11.54
C GLY A 110 3.20 -5.22 -12.16
N ILE A 111 3.90 -4.26 -12.80
CA ILE A 111 5.27 -4.49 -13.28
C ILE A 111 6.26 -4.49 -12.10
N VAL A 112 6.10 -3.60 -11.14
CA VAL A 112 6.82 -3.66 -9.86
C VAL A 112 5.82 -4.02 -8.79
N GLN A 113 6.15 -5.05 -8.00
CA GLN A 113 5.36 -5.47 -6.86
C GLN A 113 6.25 -5.44 -5.63
N ALA A 114 5.88 -4.63 -4.65
CA ALA A 114 6.62 -4.50 -3.40
C ALA A 114 5.68 -4.48 -2.20
N ILE A 115 6.11 -5.11 -1.12
CA ILE A 115 5.51 -4.97 0.21
C ILE A 115 6.44 -4.11 1.03
N TYR A 116 5.87 -3.09 1.62
CA TYR A 116 6.57 -2.09 2.40
C TYR A 116 6.22 -2.23 3.87
N PHE A 117 7.25 -2.32 4.71
CA PHE A 117 7.18 -2.27 6.15
C PHE A 117 7.86 -1.01 6.63
N SER A 118 7.21 -0.27 7.50
CA SER A 118 7.74 0.94 8.12
C SER A 118 7.13 1.19 9.49
N PRO A 119 7.68 2.11 10.29
CA PRO A 119 7.05 2.52 11.55
C PRO A 119 5.62 3.06 11.40
N GLU A 120 5.30 3.65 10.25
CA GLU A 120 3.94 4.13 9.95
C GLU A 120 2.90 3.00 9.82
N ASP A 121 3.31 1.74 9.70
CA ASP A 121 2.38 0.60 9.69
C ASP A 121 1.60 0.43 11.00
N LEU A 122 2.06 1.04 12.09
CA LEU A 122 1.28 1.15 13.32
C LEU A 122 -0.04 1.89 13.12
N ASP A 123 -0.15 2.74 12.10
CA ASP A 123 -1.39 3.44 11.77
C ASP A 123 -2.48 2.49 11.24
N ILE A 124 -2.14 1.32 10.71
CA ILE A 124 -3.11 0.28 10.38
C ILE A 124 -3.85 -0.15 11.65
N VAL A 125 -3.13 -0.20 12.76
CA VAL A 125 -3.63 -0.69 14.05
C VAL A 125 -4.28 0.44 14.87
N ARG A 126 -3.62 1.60 14.96
CA ARG A 126 -3.99 2.72 15.85
C ARG A 126 -4.67 3.88 15.13
N GLY A 127 -4.42 3.99 13.83
CA GLY A 127 -4.90 5.08 13.00
C GLY A 127 -6.39 5.00 12.68
N ASP A 128 -6.79 5.79 11.71
CA ASP A 128 -8.18 5.89 11.28
C ASP A 128 -8.60 4.75 10.34
N PRO A 129 -9.90 4.53 10.14
CA PRO A 129 -10.41 3.53 9.20
C PRO A 129 -9.85 3.65 7.78
N SER A 130 -9.42 4.85 7.35
CA SER A 130 -8.77 5.09 6.07
C SER A 130 -7.48 4.28 5.89
N GLU A 131 -6.68 4.13 6.96
CA GLU A 131 -5.44 3.38 6.91
C GLU A 131 -5.69 1.88 6.72
N ARG A 132 -6.70 1.35 7.40
CA ARG A 132 -7.09 -0.06 7.28
C ARG A 132 -7.73 -0.36 5.92
N ARG A 133 -8.57 0.57 5.39
CA ARG A 133 -9.06 0.44 4.01
C ARG A 133 -7.92 0.48 2.99
N ARG A 134 -6.98 1.41 3.17
CA ARG A 134 -5.79 1.49 2.31
C ARG A 134 -4.99 0.19 2.33
N PHE A 135 -4.79 -0.42 3.50
CA PHE A 135 -4.10 -1.69 3.64
C PHE A 135 -4.75 -2.80 2.81
N ILE A 136 -6.08 -3.04 2.96
CA ILE A 136 -6.76 -4.09 2.20
C ILE A 136 -6.79 -3.77 0.70
N ASP A 137 -6.99 -2.52 0.31
CA ASP A 137 -7.02 -2.10 -1.09
C ASP A 137 -5.65 -2.27 -1.77
N GLN A 138 -4.56 -2.03 -1.06
CA GLN A 138 -3.20 -2.30 -1.51
C GLN A 138 -2.95 -3.79 -1.70
N LEU A 139 -3.34 -4.64 -0.76
CA LEU A 139 -3.26 -6.09 -0.91
C LEU A 139 -3.99 -6.56 -2.18
N LEU A 140 -5.23 -6.12 -2.37
CA LEU A 140 -6.04 -6.50 -3.53
C LEU A 140 -5.42 -6.02 -4.85
N THR A 141 -4.86 -4.81 -4.86
CA THR A 141 -4.16 -4.24 -6.03
C THR A 141 -2.90 -5.03 -6.38
N LEU A 142 -2.13 -5.48 -5.38
CA LEU A 142 -0.95 -6.32 -5.58
C LEU A 142 -1.33 -7.68 -6.17
N ARG A 143 -2.44 -8.28 -5.75
CA ARG A 143 -2.96 -9.54 -6.28
C ARG A 143 -3.49 -9.41 -7.69
N SER A 144 -4.19 -8.32 -7.96
CA SER A 144 -4.78 -8.04 -9.27
C SER A 144 -4.76 -6.54 -9.59
N PRO A 145 -3.89 -6.09 -10.51
CA PRO A 145 -3.82 -4.68 -10.92
C PRO A 145 -5.16 -4.09 -11.42
N ARG A 146 -6.09 -4.94 -11.89
CA ARG A 146 -7.43 -4.51 -12.31
C ARG A 146 -8.25 -3.92 -11.16
N VAL A 147 -7.99 -4.34 -9.92
CA VAL A 147 -8.67 -3.81 -8.73
C VAL A 147 -8.38 -2.32 -8.54
N ALA A 148 -7.19 -1.84 -8.90
CA ALA A 148 -6.87 -0.41 -8.87
C ALA A 148 -7.82 0.43 -9.75
N ALA A 149 -8.31 -0.13 -10.85
CA ALA A 149 -9.32 0.54 -11.68
C ALA A 149 -10.68 0.62 -10.97
N VAL A 150 -11.14 -0.48 -10.36
CA VAL A 150 -12.39 -0.51 -9.58
C VAL A 150 -12.37 0.52 -8.46
N ILE A 151 -11.28 0.57 -7.67
CA ILE A 151 -11.09 1.54 -6.59
C ILE A 151 -11.15 2.98 -7.13
N SER A 152 -10.38 3.27 -8.19
CA SER A 152 -10.33 4.60 -8.79
C SER A 152 -11.68 5.04 -9.39
N ASP A 153 -12.42 4.12 -10.00
CA ASP A 153 -13.73 4.41 -10.59
C ASP A 153 -14.78 4.63 -9.50
N TYR A 154 -14.71 3.84 -8.42
CA TYR A 154 -15.54 4.06 -7.23
C TYR A 154 -15.28 5.43 -6.59
N GLU A 155 -14.01 5.77 -6.32
CA GLU A 155 -13.63 7.06 -5.73
C GLU A 155 -14.07 8.24 -6.60
N ARG A 156 -13.91 8.12 -7.92
CA ARG A 156 -14.39 9.13 -8.89
C ARG A 156 -15.89 9.28 -8.83
N ALA A 157 -16.65 8.16 -8.81
CA ALA A 157 -18.10 8.19 -8.74
C ALA A 157 -18.59 8.87 -7.44
N VAL A 158 -18.01 8.52 -6.29
CA VAL A 158 -18.31 9.15 -5.00
C VAL A 158 -17.99 10.65 -5.02
N LYS A 159 -16.83 11.05 -5.56
CA LYS A 159 -16.43 12.45 -5.67
C LYS A 159 -17.38 13.28 -6.52
N GLN A 160 -17.78 12.76 -7.69
CA GLN A 160 -18.73 13.44 -8.58
C GLN A 160 -20.13 13.53 -7.94
N ARG A 161 -20.59 12.43 -7.34
CA ARG A 161 -21.84 12.42 -6.61
C ARG A 161 -21.85 13.44 -5.45
N ASN A 162 -20.78 13.50 -4.66
CA ASN A 162 -20.66 14.48 -3.58
C ASN A 162 -20.65 15.92 -4.09
N SER A 163 -20.09 16.18 -5.27
CA SER A 163 -20.15 17.50 -5.90
C SER A 163 -21.59 17.91 -6.23
N LEU A 164 -22.39 16.99 -6.76
CA LEU A 164 -23.80 17.21 -7.05
C LEU A 164 -24.66 17.35 -5.79
N LEU A 165 -24.39 16.57 -4.76
CA LEU A 165 -25.06 16.70 -3.45
C LEU A 165 -24.84 18.09 -2.83
N LYS A 166 -23.62 18.63 -2.88
CA LYS A 166 -23.27 19.97 -2.39
C LYS A 166 -24.03 21.08 -3.12
N THR A 167 -24.30 20.91 -4.39
CA THR A 167 -25.07 21.88 -5.21
C THR A 167 -26.58 21.62 -5.15
N ARG A 168 -27.01 20.65 -4.34
CA ARG A 168 -28.43 20.23 -4.22
C ARG A 168 -29.05 19.90 -5.59
N ALA A 169 -28.31 19.19 -6.42
CA ALA A 169 -28.76 18.78 -7.76
C ALA A 169 -30.03 17.92 -7.69
N SER A 170 -30.78 17.89 -8.78
CA SER A 170 -32.00 17.08 -8.91
C SER A 170 -31.70 15.58 -8.79
N THR A 171 -32.72 14.81 -8.43
CA THR A 171 -32.66 13.35 -8.37
C THR A 171 -32.18 12.75 -9.71
N GLN A 172 -32.70 13.25 -10.85
CA GLN A 172 -32.29 12.80 -12.17
C GLN A 172 -30.79 13.01 -12.46
N ALA A 173 -30.20 14.09 -11.93
CA ALA A 173 -28.76 14.32 -12.08
C ALA A 173 -27.90 13.40 -11.19
N LEU A 174 -28.45 12.91 -10.08
CA LEU A 174 -27.77 11.98 -9.17
C LEU A 174 -27.86 10.51 -9.64
N GLU A 175 -28.94 10.09 -10.30
CA GLU A 175 -29.18 8.70 -10.69
C GLU A 175 -28.01 8.01 -11.43
N PRO A 176 -27.35 8.61 -12.43
CA PRO A 176 -26.23 7.97 -13.11
C PRO A 176 -25.05 7.72 -12.17
N TRP A 177 -24.84 8.60 -11.19
CA TRP A 177 -23.77 8.47 -10.21
C TRP A 177 -24.14 7.51 -9.08
N ASP A 178 -25.44 7.46 -8.69
CA ASP A 178 -25.95 6.44 -7.77
C ASP A 178 -25.66 5.04 -8.31
N LYS A 179 -25.95 4.81 -9.59
CA LYS A 179 -25.67 3.54 -10.25
C LYS A 179 -24.18 3.22 -10.23
N GLN A 180 -23.32 4.16 -10.60
CA GLN A 180 -21.86 3.93 -10.59
C GLN A 180 -21.32 3.66 -9.17
N VAL A 181 -21.79 4.42 -8.17
CA VAL A 181 -21.41 4.20 -6.76
C VAL A 181 -21.89 2.83 -6.29
N ALA A 182 -23.09 2.41 -6.66
CA ALA A 182 -23.63 1.09 -6.32
C ALA A 182 -22.83 -0.03 -7.00
N ASP A 183 -22.63 0.04 -8.31
CA ASP A 183 -21.98 -1.01 -9.10
C ASP A 183 -20.51 -1.20 -8.71
N PHE A 184 -19.71 -0.12 -8.66
CA PHE A 184 -18.30 -0.21 -8.24
C PHE A 184 -18.17 -0.47 -6.74
N GLY A 185 -19.08 0.07 -5.93
CA GLY A 185 -19.10 -0.17 -4.49
C GLY A 185 -19.38 -1.62 -4.15
N GLY A 186 -20.36 -2.24 -4.80
CA GLY A 186 -20.68 -3.66 -4.65
C GLY A 186 -19.51 -4.57 -5.03
N GLN A 187 -18.83 -4.26 -6.14
CA GLN A 187 -17.62 -4.96 -6.56
C GLN A 187 -16.51 -4.83 -5.53
N LEU A 188 -16.26 -3.61 -5.00
CA LEU A 188 -15.20 -3.37 -4.03
C LEU A 188 -15.45 -4.08 -2.70
N ILE A 189 -16.69 -4.11 -2.20
CA ILE A 189 -17.06 -4.88 -0.98
C ILE A 189 -16.80 -6.37 -1.20
N SER A 190 -17.27 -6.93 -2.32
CA SER A 190 -17.06 -8.34 -2.67
C SER A 190 -15.56 -8.70 -2.70
N LEU A 191 -14.74 -7.88 -3.36
CA LEU A 191 -13.29 -8.08 -3.44
C LEU A 191 -12.62 -8.02 -2.05
N ARG A 192 -13.02 -7.07 -1.20
CA ARG A 192 -12.48 -6.95 0.17
C ARG A 192 -12.84 -8.14 1.03
N LEU A 193 -14.09 -8.61 0.97
CA LEU A 193 -14.52 -9.80 1.71
C LEU A 193 -13.76 -11.03 1.26
N SER A 194 -13.67 -11.29 -0.03
CA SER A 194 -12.92 -12.43 -0.57
C SER A 194 -11.42 -12.35 -0.22
N GLY A 195 -10.84 -11.15 -0.28
CA GLY A 195 -9.45 -10.94 0.16
C GLY A 195 -9.23 -11.23 1.64
N LEU A 196 -10.17 -10.83 2.51
CA LEU A 196 -10.11 -11.10 3.94
C LEU A 196 -10.33 -12.57 4.28
N THR A 197 -11.24 -13.25 3.59
CA THR A 197 -11.45 -14.70 3.75
C THR A 197 -10.14 -15.46 3.55
N GLN A 198 -9.29 -15.02 2.63
CA GLN A 198 -8.00 -15.66 2.34
C GLN A 198 -6.86 -15.16 3.24
N LEU A 199 -6.87 -13.88 3.64
CA LEU A 199 -5.84 -13.29 4.49
C LEU A 199 -5.94 -13.77 5.94
N THR A 200 -7.15 -13.87 6.48
CA THR A 200 -7.40 -14.11 7.91
C THR A 200 -6.75 -15.39 8.44
N PRO A 201 -6.81 -16.56 7.76
CA PRO A 201 -6.13 -17.76 8.24
C PRO A 201 -4.61 -17.58 8.36
N LEU A 202 -3.99 -16.94 7.38
CA LEU A 202 -2.55 -16.65 7.38
C LEU A 202 -2.18 -15.65 8.48
N PHE A 203 -2.99 -14.62 8.67
CA PHE A 203 -2.81 -13.66 9.76
C PHE A 203 -2.87 -14.34 11.12
N ASN A 204 -3.88 -15.19 11.37
CA ASN A 204 -4.06 -15.88 12.64
C ASN A 204 -2.88 -16.83 12.94
N GLN A 205 -2.40 -17.55 11.92
CA GLN A 205 -1.24 -18.42 12.05
C GLN A 205 0.00 -17.61 12.43
N ILE A 206 0.33 -16.57 11.67
CA ILE A 206 1.54 -15.75 11.89
C ILE A 206 1.45 -15.02 13.21
N TYR A 207 0.29 -14.47 13.55
CA TYR A 207 0.12 -13.79 14.83
C TYR A 207 0.36 -14.71 16.02
N LYS A 208 -0.13 -15.95 15.96
CA LYS A 208 0.13 -16.98 16.99
C LYS A 208 1.62 -17.30 17.11
N GLU A 209 2.38 -17.28 16.02
CA GLU A 209 3.83 -17.50 16.04
C GLU A 209 4.59 -16.30 16.63
N ILE A 210 4.11 -15.06 16.42
CA ILE A 210 4.75 -13.82 16.88
C ILE A 210 4.36 -13.51 18.33
N SER A 211 3.08 -13.71 18.68
CA SER A 211 2.52 -13.35 19.99
C SER A 211 1.47 -14.39 20.40
N ASN A 212 1.77 -15.21 21.38
CA ASN A 212 0.89 -16.30 21.82
C ASN A 212 0.09 -15.95 23.09
N VAL A 213 -0.27 -14.66 23.30
CA VAL A 213 -0.91 -14.22 24.56
C VAL A 213 -2.43 -14.23 24.45
N LYS A 214 -2.97 -13.68 23.37
CA LYS A 214 -4.43 -13.56 23.12
C LYS A 214 -4.70 -13.75 21.63
N PRO A 215 -5.85 -14.33 21.23
CA PRO A 215 -6.22 -14.42 19.82
C PRO A 215 -6.46 -13.01 19.26
N ALA A 216 -6.00 -12.77 18.04
CA ALA A 216 -6.28 -11.55 17.28
C ALA A 216 -7.20 -11.88 16.11
N GLU A 217 -8.18 -11.02 15.84
CA GLU A 217 -9.15 -11.23 14.75
C GLU A 217 -9.26 -9.98 13.88
N ILE A 218 -9.64 -10.21 12.62
CA ILE A 218 -9.98 -9.17 11.64
C ILE A 218 -11.46 -9.31 11.30
N ILE A 219 -12.23 -8.26 11.55
CA ILE A 219 -13.68 -8.24 11.28
C ILE A 219 -13.96 -7.11 10.29
N TYR A 220 -14.57 -7.43 9.14
CA TYR A 220 -15.05 -6.40 8.20
C TYR A 220 -16.33 -5.76 8.74
N LYS A 221 -16.26 -4.47 9.05
CA LYS A 221 -17.41 -3.67 9.48
C LYS A 221 -17.90 -2.82 8.32
N SER A 222 -19.05 -3.16 7.78
CA SER A 222 -19.69 -2.39 6.72
C SER A 222 -20.70 -1.38 7.26
N SER A 223 -20.94 -0.35 6.45
CA SER A 223 -22.08 0.56 6.57
C SER A 223 -23.42 -0.08 6.14
N LEU A 224 -23.35 -1.30 5.61
CA LEU A 224 -24.50 -2.09 5.14
C LEU A 224 -24.63 -3.38 5.95
N GLU A 225 -25.84 -3.84 6.13
CA GLU A 225 -26.15 -5.14 6.73
C GLU A 225 -26.21 -6.25 5.67
N GLY A 226 -25.85 -7.48 6.07
CA GLY A 226 -25.99 -8.68 5.25
C GLY A 226 -25.17 -8.63 3.94
N ILE A 227 -24.00 -7.99 3.95
CA ILE A 227 -23.08 -8.01 2.80
C ILE A 227 -22.54 -9.43 2.58
N SER A 228 -22.20 -9.73 1.33
CA SER A 228 -21.66 -11.03 0.92
C SER A 228 -20.54 -10.88 -0.12
N GLU A 229 -19.94 -11.98 -0.54
CA GLU A 229 -18.99 -11.96 -1.66
C GLU A 229 -19.69 -11.79 -3.03
N ASN A 230 -21.02 -11.64 -3.07
CA ASN A 230 -21.77 -11.37 -4.29
C ASN A 230 -21.83 -9.86 -4.57
N ALA A 231 -21.15 -9.42 -5.62
CA ALA A 231 -21.08 -8.01 -6.00
C ALA A 231 -22.44 -7.41 -6.36
N THR A 232 -23.33 -8.19 -7.02
CA THR A 232 -24.66 -7.74 -7.44
C THR A 232 -25.56 -7.47 -6.23
N GLU A 233 -25.60 -8.40 -5.27
CA GLU A 233 -26.37 -8.21 -4.02
C GLU A 233 -25.90 -6.99 -3.23
N ASN A 234 -24.58 -6.78 -3.16
CA ASN A 234 -24.02 -5.61 -2.49
C ASN A 234 -24.38 -4.31 -3.24
N SER A 235 -24.37 -4.34 -4.58
CA SER A 235 -24.77 -3.18 -5.42
C SER A 235 -26.24 -2.81 -5.16
N GLU A 236 -27.15 -3.79 -5.13
CA GLU A 236 -28.56 -3.56 -4.83
C GLU A 236 -28.77 -2.93 -3.45
N LYS A 237 -28.07 -3.43 -2.42
CA LYS A 237 -28.11 -2.88 -1.06
C LYS A 237 -27.57 -1.45 -0.98
N ILE A 238 -26.47 -1.15 -1.69
CA ILE A 238 -25.96 0.22 -1.78
C ILE A 238 -27.01 1.12 -2.42
N MET A 239 -27.59 0.71 -3.55
CA MET A 239 -28.61 1.49 -4.27
C MET A 239 -29.81 1.80 -3.38
N GLU A 240 -30.34 0.81 -2.67
CA GLU A 240 -31.44 0.99 -1.71
C GLU A 240 -31.12 2.03 -0.63
N LYS A 241 -29.89 1.94 -0.05
CA LYS A 241 -29.44 2.88 0.97
C LYS A 241 -29.20 4.29 0.43
N LEU A 242 -28.69 4.43 -0.80
CA LEU A 242 -28.54 5.74 -1.46
C LEU A 242 -29.88 6.42 -1.70
N ILE A 243 -30.93 5.67 -2.05
CA ILE A 243 -32.29 6.17 -2.20
C ILE A 243 -32.87 6.57 -0.85
N THR A 244 -32.78 5.70 0.14
CA THR A 244 -33.31 5.93 1.50
C THR A 244 -32.66 7.11 2.20
N ASN A 245 -31.34 7.25 2.07
CA ASN A 245 -30.55 8.30 2.75
C ASN A 245 -30.50 9.63 1.98
N ARG A 246 -31.13 9.73 0.81
CA ARG A 246 -30.99 10.87 -0.11
C ARG A 246 -31.22 12.22 0.54
N SER A 247 -32.27 12.37 1.36
CA SER A 247 -32.58 13.63 2.05
C SER A 247 -31.43 14.05 2.98
N SER A 248 -30.93 13.12 3.80
CA SER A 248 -29.82 13.38 4.72
C SER A 248 -28.50 13.65 3.97
N GLU A 249 -28.29 12.99 2.82
CA GLU A 249 -27.10 13.19 1.99
C GLU A 249 -27.13 14.55 1.27
N LEU A 250 -28.29 15.01 0.81
CA LEU A 250 -28.47 16.35 0.25
C LEU A 250 -28.25 17.45 1.30
N GLU A 251 -28.69 17.21 2.54
CA GLU A 251 -28.46 18.13 3.65
C GLU A 251 -26.96 18.26 3.99
N ARG A 252 -26.25 17.13 4.06
CA ARG A 252 -24.84 17.05 4.44
C ARG A 252 -23.87 17.29 3.27
N GLY A 253 -24.33 17.21 2.04
CA GLY A 253 -23.50 17.29 0.83
C GLY A 253 -22.51 16.14 0.65
N LEU A 254 -22.79 14.97 1.23
CA LEU A 254 -21.87 13.83 1.29
C LEU A 254 -22.61 12.50 1.13
N THR A 255 -21.99 11.54 0.45
CA THR A 255 -22.42 10.14 0.41
C THR A 255 -22.15 9.48 1.77
N LEU A 256 -23.21 8.92 2.38
CA LEU A 256 -23.16 8.39 3.75
C LEU A 256 -22.97 6.88 3.81
N THR A 257 -23.17 6.17 2.69
CA THR A 257 -23.15 4.70 2.62
C THR A 257 -22.21 4.22 1.53
N GLY A 258 -21.53 3.11 1.77
CA GLY A 258 -20.65 2.43 0.82
C GLY A 258 -19.25 2.17 1.35
N PRO A 259 -18.40 1.45 0.58
CA PRO A 259 -17.10 0.95 1.03
C PRO A 259 -16.09 2.04 1.48
N HIS A 260 -16.31 3.30 1.15
CA HIS A 260 -15.51 4.43 1.69
C HIS A 260 -15.84 4.76 3.16
N ARG A 261 -16.93 4.19 3.72
CA ARG A 261 -17.34 4.31 5.13
C ARG A 261 -17.05 3.06 5.95
N ASP A 262 -16.71 1.97 5.29
CA ASP A 262 -16.45 0.69 5.94
C ASP A 262 -15.11 0.70 6.70
N ASP A 263 -14.92 -0.25 7.60
CA ASP A 263 -13.72 -0.40 8.43
C ASP A 263 -13.31 -1.87 8.55
N LEU A 264 -12.06 -2.10 8.93
CA LEU A 264 -11.55 -3.38 9.43
C LEU A 264 -11.35 -3.25 10.93
N LEU A 265 -12.21 -3.88 11.71
CA LEU A 265 -12.01 -3.94 13.15
C LEU A 265 -10.95 -4.99 13.46
N LEU A 266 -9.93 -4.57 14.18
CA LEU A 266 -8.91 -5.45 14.73
C LEU A 266 -9.23 -5.65 16.20
N THR A 267 -9.34 -6.90 16.64
CA THR A 267 -9.59 -7.26 18.05
C THR A 267 -8.45 -8.10 18.61
N LEU A 268 -8.31 -8.04 19.92
CA LEU A 268 -7.34 -8.82 20.69
C LEU A 268 -8.07 -9.39 21.93
N GLY A 269 -8.41 -10.68 21.88
CA GLY A 269 -9.40 -11.23 22.79
C GLY A 269 -10.72 -10.48 22.69
N ASP A 270 -11.30 -10.08 23.81
CA ASP A 270 -12.60 -9.41 23.88
C ASP A 270 -12.54 -7.89 23.59
N HIS A 271 -11.39 -7.33 23.29
CA HIS A 271 -11.20 -5.87 23.15
C HIS A 271 -10.80 -5.46 21.74
N GLN A 272 -11.24 -4.26 21.32
CA GLN A 272 -10.68 -3.64 20.13
C GLN A 272 -9.22 -3.27 20.38
N VAL A 273 -8.38 -3.45 19.36
CA VAL A 273 -6.94 -3.13 19.46
C VAL A 273 -6.72 -1.63 19.64
N LYS A 274 -7.49 -0.82 18.91
CA LYS A 274 -7.40 0.66 19.00
C LYS A 274 -7.79 1.12 20.41
N GLY A 275 -6.84 1.74 21.11
CA GLY A 275 -7.01 2.29 22.45
C GLY A 275 -6.72 1.33 23.62
N TYR A 276 -6.58 0.02 23.36
CA TYR A 276 -6.34 -0.98 24.39
C TYR A 276 -5.03 -1.74 24.26
N ALA A 277 -4.54 -1.94 23.03
CA ALA A 277 -3.31 -2.69 22.82
C ALA A 277 -2.07 -1.88 23.22
N SER A 278 -1.13 -2.55 23.86
CA SER A 278 0.20 -2.02 24.12
C SER A 278 0.96 -1.73 22.81
N HIS A 279 2.10 -1.04 22.93
CA HIS A 279 2.96 -0.78 21.76
C HIS A 279 3.44 -2.08 21.10
N GLY A 280 3.92 -3.04 21.89
CA GLY A 280 4.38 -4.33 21.40
C GLY A 280 3.26 -5.18 20.75
N GLU A 281 2.06 -5.21 21.33
CA GLU A 281 0.90 -5.89 20.74
C GLU A 281 0.50 -5.25 19.39
N SER A 282 0.51 -3.92 19.32
CA SER A 282 0.22 -3.19 18.07
C SER A 282 1.23 -3.54 16.98
N TRP A 283 2.53 -3.60 17.31
CA TRP A 283 3.58 -4.04 16.39
C TRP A 283 3.41 -5.48 15.95
N SER A 284 3.06 -6.39 16.89
CA SER A 284 2.80 -7.80 16.54
C SER A 284 1.67 -7.92 15.52
N ILE A 285 0.59 -7.16 15.68
CA ILE A 285 -0.55 -7.17 14.75
C ILE A 285 -0.15 -6.58 13.39
N ALA A 286 0.49 -5.40 13.37
CA ALA A 286 0.93 -4.76 12.12
C ALA A 286 1.88 -5.67 11.34
N LEU A 287 2.87 -6.25 12.01
CA LEU A 287 3.82 -7.18 11.43
C LEU A 287 3.11 -8.43 10.89
N SER A 288 2.19 -9.01 11.66
CA SER A 288 1.44 -10.20 11.24
C SER A 288 0.58 -9.93 10.01
N LEU A 289 -0.08 -8.78 9.92
CA LEU A 289 -0.87 -8.37 8.75
C LEU A 289 -0.01 -8.29 7.49
N LYS A 290 1.15 -7.66 7.59
CA LYS A 290 2.07 -7.49 6.46
C LYS A 290 2.71 -8.81 6.03
N LEU A 291 3.11 -9.65 7.00
CA LEU A 291 3.65 -10.97 6.71
C LEU A 291 2.60 -11.91 6.13
N ALA A 292 1.35 -11.85 6.61
CA ALA A 292 0.24 -12.57 6.01
C ALA A 292 0.00 -12.12 4.55
N THR A 293 0.07 -10.81 4.29
CA THR A 293 0.03 -10.26 2.93
C THR A 293 1.15 -10.84 2.06
N TYR A 294 2.39 -10.85 2.56
CA TYR A 294 3.53 -11.42 1.84
C TYR A 294 3.33 -12.90 1.52
N ASN A 295 2.91 -13.69 2.50
CA ASN A 295 2.68 -15.12 2.31
C ASN A 295 1.51 -15.39 1.36
N LEU A 296 0.44 -14.58 1.42
CA LEU A 296 -0.69 -14.69 0.50
C LEU A 296 -0.24 -14.43 -0.95
N LEU A 297 0.54 -13.38 -1.19
CA LEU A 297 1.08 -13.12 -2.53
C LEU A 297 1.99 -14.24 -3.02
N LYS A 298 2.83 -14.82 -2.14
CA LYS A 298 3.65 -15.98 -2.49
C LYS A 298 2.80 -17.19 -2.86
N SER A 299 1.70 -17.45 -2.14
CA SER A 299 0.80 -18.56 -2.47
C SER A 299 0.07 -18.36 -3.81
N ASP A 300 -0.11 -17.10 -4.23
CA ASP A 300 -0.62 -16.76 -5.57
C ASP A 300 0.46 -16.88 -6.68
N GLY A 301 1.68 -17.34 -6.33
CA GLY A 301 2.80 -17.46 -7.27
C GLY A 301 3.53 -16.15 -7.56
N LEU A 302 3.29 -15.11 -6.78
CA LEU A 302 3.96 -13.82 -6.90
C LEU A 302 5.23 -13.78 -6.04
N SER A 303 6.23 -13.00 -6.47
CA SER A 303 7.48 -12.80 -5.73
C SER A 303 7.70 -11.30 -5.50
N PRO A 304 6.96 -10.68 -4.55
CA PRO A 304 7.11 -9.25 -4.30
C PRO A 304 8.47 -8.92 -3.67
N ILE A 305 8.99 -7.74 -3.98
CA ILE A 305 10.14 -7.16 -3.29
C ILE A 305 9.72 -6.85 -1.86
N LEU A 306 10.53 -7.25 -0.89
CA LEU A 306 10.32 -6.91 0.50
C LEU A 306 11.11 -5.64 0.82
N ILE A 307 10.43 -4.60 1.28
CA ILE A 307 11.04 -3.34 1.70
C ILE A 307 10.84 -3.19 3.21
N LEU A 308 11.94 -3.07 3.95
CA LEU A 308 11.98 -2.93 5.41
C LEU A 308 12.64 -1.59 5.75
N ASP A 309 11.83 -0.55 5.93
CA ASP A 309 12.31 0.83 6.11
C ASP A 309 12.31 1.22 7.59
N ASP A 310 13.50 1.29 8.19
CA ASP A 310 13.77 1.64 9.59
C ASP A 310 12.99 0.79 10.65
N VAL A 311 12.49 -0.39 10.26
CA VAL A 311 11.62 -1.25 11.10
C VAL A 311 12.39 -1.92 12.24
N PHE A 312 13.65 -2.29 12.00
CA PHE A 312 14.43 -3.06 12.97
C PHE A 312 14.66 -2.32 14.28
N SER A 313 14.73 -0.98 14.26
CA SER A 313 14.88 -0.15 15.46
C SER A 313 13.70 -0.23 16.42
N GLU A 314 12.49 -0.53 15.89
CA GLU A 314 11.24 -0.54 16.63
C GLU A 314 10.88 -1.92 17.22
N LEU A 315 11.64 -2.97 16.86
CA LEU A 315 11.34 -4.35 17.22
C LEU A 315 12.27 -4.85 18.32
N ASP A 316 11.76 -5.69 19.20
CA ASP A 316 12.57 -6.51 20.10
C ASP A 316 13.37 -7.59 19.36
N GLU A 317 14.27 -8.26 20.06
CA GLU A 317 15.19 -9.24 19.48
C GLU A 317 14.44 -10.41 18.79
N ASP A 318 13.40 -10.94 19.41
CA ASP A 318 12.63 -12.06 18.87
C ASP A 318 11.93 -11.70 17.55
N ARG A 319 11.29 -10.52 17.50
CA ARG A 319 10.63 -10.01 16.29
C ARG A 319 11.62 -9.65 15.19
N ARG A 320 12.77 -9.08 15.55
CA ARG A 320 13.89 -8.81 14.62
C ARG A 320 14.36 -10.10 13.95
N GLU A 321 14.57 -11.17 14.73
CA GLU A 321 15.04 -12.44 14.17
C GLU A 321 13.98 -13.07 13.25
N LYS A 322 12.68 -13.07 13.62
CA LYS A 322 11.60 -13.56 12.78
C LYS A 322 11.51 -12.79 11.45
N LEU A 323 11.57 -11.46 11.50
CA LEU A 323 11.57 -10.63 10.28
C LEU A 323 12.81 -10.90 9.42
N SER A 324 13.97 -11.10 10.04
CA SER A 324 15.22 -11.48 9.38
C SER A 324 15.10 -12.80 8.62
N GLN A 325 14.46 -13.83 9.21
CA GLN A 325 14.25 -15.10 8.54
C GLN A 325 13.39 -14.93 7.27
N ILE A 326 12.33 -14.13 7.34
CA ILE A 326 11.48 -13.86 6.18
C ILE A 326 12.25 -13.05 5.12
N ALA A 327 13.03 -12.06 5.53
CA ALA A 327 13.88 -11.28 4.63
C ALA A 327 14.84 -12.16 3.80
N LYS A 328 15.35 -13.24 4.41
CA LYS A 328 16.24 -14.20 3.74
C LYS A 328 15.51 -15.09 2.71
N THR A 329 14.18 -15.26 2.84
CA THR A 329 13.38 -16.10 1.91
C THR A 329 12.86 -15.34 0.72
N ALA A 330 12.94 -14.01 0.71
CA ALA A 330 12.52 -13.19 -0.41
C ALA A 330 13.56 -13.20 -1.53
N GLU A 331 13.12 -13.16 -2.77
CA GLU A 331 14.03 -13.05 -3.92
C GLU A 331 14.82 -11.75 -3.91
N GLN A 332 14.21 -10.67 -3.40
CA GLN A 332 14.86 -9.38 -3.21
C GLN A 332 14.29 -8.68 -1.98
N THR A 333 15.18 -8.25 -1.09
CA THR A 333 14.86 -7.46 0.10
C THR A 333 15.68 -6.19 0.12
N ILE A 334 15.02 -5.07 0.32
CA ILE A 334 15.62 -3.75 0.52
C ILE A 334 15.44 -3.38 1.99
N ILE A 335 16.52 -3.10 2.68
CA ILE A 335 16.51 -2.73 4.10
C ILE A 335 17.12 -1.35 4.26
N THR A 336 16.49 -0.49 5.02
CA THR A 336 17.10 0.76 5.48
C THR A 336 17.25 0.73 6.99
N VAL A 337 18.38 1.23 7.49
CA VAL A 337 18.64 1.35 8.93
C VAL A 337 19.46 2.61 9.23
N ALA A 338 19.23 3.18 10.40
CA ALA A 338 20.01 4.32 10.86
C ALA A 338 21.43 3.92 11.27
N VAL A 339 21.55 2.79 11.94
CA VAL A 339 22.82 2.22 12.43
C VAL A 339 22.82 0.69 12.22
N GLU A 340 23.98 0.14 11.92
CA GLU A 340 24.13 -1.30 11.66
C GLU A 340 23.81 -2.17 12.90
N SER A 341 23.96 -1.63 14.10
CA SER A 341 23.67 -2.35 15.36
C SER A 341 22.18 -2.73 15.50
N ASP A 342 21.28 -2.09 14.76
CA ASP A 342 19.84 -2.43 14.77
C ASP A 342 19.55 -3.74 14.03
N LEU A 343 20.48 -4.18 13.18
CA LEU A 343 20.30 -5.40 12.39
C LEU A 343 20.70 -6.65 13.20
N PRO A 344 19.94 -7.75 13.07
CA PRO A 344 20.38 -9.05 13.57
C PRO A 344 21.73 -9.46 12.98
N LYS A 345 22.61 -10.03 13.80
CA LYS A 345 23.91 -10.54 13.34
C LYS A 345 23.80 -11.63 12.28
N SER A 346 22.67 -12.31 12.27
CA SER A 346 22.34 -13.37 11.29
C SER A 346 22.04 -12.83 9.89
N LEU A 347 21.84 -11.49 9.73
CA LEU A 347 21.45 -10.87 8.48
C LEU A 347 22.69 -10.42 7.68
N SER A 348 22.91 -11.02 6.52
CA SER A 348 23.98 -10.66 5.59
C SER A 348 23.40 -10.17 4.26
N GLY A 349 24.12 -9.26 3.59
CA GLY A 349 23.70 -8.70 2.30
C GLY A 349 24.64 -7.62 1.82
N ASP A 350 24.42 -7.13 0.60
CA ASP A 350 25.16 -5.98 0.06
C ASP A 350 24.84 -4.73 0.90
N ARG A 351 25.88 -4.00 1.29
CA ARG A 351 25.75 -2.81 2.15
C ARG A 351 26.14 -1.55 1.40
N TYR A 352 25.36 -0.51 1.62
CA TYR A 352 25.56 0.80 1.03
C TYR A 352 25.45 1.88 2.08
N LEU A 353 26.43 2.79 2.10
CA LEU A 353 26.37 4.01 2.91
C LEU A 353 25.58 5.07 2.16
N VAL A 354 24.55 5.62 2.82
CA VAL A 354 23.77 6.77 2.31
C VAL A 354 24.16 8.01 3.09
N LYS A 355 24.65 9.03 2.38
CA LYS A 355 25.09 10.29 2.98
C LYS A 355 24.80 11.45 2.03
N SER A 356 24.03 12.43 2.50
CA SER A 356 23.75 13.71 1.78
C SER A 356 23.33 13.53 0.31
N GLY A 357 22.45 12.57 0.04
CA GLY A 357 21.97 12.28 -1.32
C GLY A 357 22.98 11.56 -2.22
N SER A 358 24.02 10.98 -1.66
CA SER A 358 24.95 10.06 -2.33
C SER A 358 24.89 8.67 -1.72
N VAL A 359 25.18 7.65 -2.54
CA VAL A 359 25.20 6.24 -2.11
C VAL A 359 26.50 5.62 -2.58
N SER A 360 27.21 4.97 -1.67
CA SER A 360 28.45 4.24 -1.95
C SER A 360 28.41 2.84 -1.36
N LYS A 361 28.94 1.85 -2.07
CA LYS A 361 29.04 0.47 -1.57
C LYS A 361 30.08 0.42 -0.44
N LEU A 362 29.77 -0.28 0.67
CA LEU A 362 30.64 -0.51 1.80
C LEU A 362 31.51 -1.75 1.59
#